data_09d96059c4b30cd9932183da4a137491
#
_entry.id   09d96059c4b30cd9932183da4a137491
#
_cell.length_a   1.000
_cell.length_b   1.000
_cell.length_c   1.000
_cell.angle_alpha   90.00
_cell.angle_beta   90.00
_cell.angle_gamma   90.00
#
_symmetry.space_group_name_H-M   'P 1'
#
loop_
_entity.id
_entity.type
_entity.pdbx_description
1 polymer ?
#
loop_
_entity_poly.entity_id
_entity_poly.type
_entity_poly.pdbx_seq_one_letter_code
_entity_poly.pdbx_strand_id
1 'polypeptide(L)'
;RFFFNSNIYEKEKFKQIELTKIFRQSDKKFINLLNKIRMNKIEDEDLEILNKRTVQPKDIQEGTIILAPTNRKVDDINNTNLYKLETPTFTYNAIIKGSWKDKEHPVKKEIILKVGAQIMITKNDMDDPKRWVNGTLGVITFLSKDQIKVKINDKIFSLGKTKWDKYNYQFINNKVSTKSVGSFIQFPIKLAWATTIHKSQGQTFDNVSIDMDTGSFAHGQTYVALSRAKTIEGISLLKNIKKKDIIFDHRVLEFIGQKLESKYIKEITMNNKIIKKKSTKVLKNKTSESDWTKSEDNKLLALYKRNVPEFALSKILKKSISQIRERVIILMKK
;
A
#
# COMPACT_ATOMS: atom_id res chain seq x y z
N ARG A 1 -6.11 -10.93 -13.26
CA ARG A 1 -6.11 -10.11 -14.49
C ARG A 1 -5.89 -8.67 -14.07
N PHE A 2 -4.89 -7.99 -14.64
CA PHE A 2 -4.60 -6.59 -14.35
C PHE A 2 -5.50 -5.67 -15.19
N PHE A 3 -5.72 -4.43 -14.73
CA PHE A 3 -6.52 -3.45 -15.45
C PHE A 3 -5.95 -3.13 -16.84
N PHE A 4 -4.62 -3.16 -16.98
CA PHE A 4 -3.94 -2.92 -18.25
C PHE A 4 -4.05 -4.08 -19.26
N ASN A 5 -4.63 -5.22 -18.87
CA ASN A 5 -5.00 -6.32 -19.78
C ASN A 5 -6.46 -6.22 -20.21
N SER A 6 -7.12 -5.10 -19.99
CA SER A 6 -8.49 -4.86 -20.40
C SER A 6 -8.52 -4.30 -21.82
N ASN A 7 -9.42 -4.83 -22.67
CA ASN A 7 -9.61 -4.32 -24.03
C ASN A 7 -9.99 -2.84 -24.05
N ILE A 8 -10.65 -2.35 -23.01
CA ILE A 8 -10.99 -0.93 -22.87
C ILE A 8 -9.72 -0.10 -22.62
N TYR A 9 -8.80 -0.61 -21.79
CA TYR A 9 -7.57 0.12 -21.49
C TYR A 9 -6.66 0.29 -22.71
N GLU A 10 -6.63 -0.69 -23.62
CA GLU A 10 -5.88 -0.62 -24.87
C GLU A 10 -6.52 0.32 -25.89
N LYS A 11 -7.86 0.36 -25.96
CA LYS A 11 -8.62 1.17 -26.91
C LYS A 11 -8.72 2.63 -26.52
N GLU A 12 -8.87 2.91 -25.23
CA GLU A 12 -9.13 4.24 -24.70
C GLU A 12 -7.82 4.96 -24.30
N LYS A 13 -7.72 6.23 -24.66
CA LYS A 13 -6.57 7.08 -24.28
C LYS A 13 -6.79 7.70 -22.90
N PHE A 14 -6.69 6.88 -21.84
CA PHE A 14 -6.83 7.36 -20.47
C PHE A 14 -5.76 8.40 -20.12
N LYS A 15 -6.17 9.50 -19.49
CA LYS A 15 -5.23 10.44 -18.86
C LYS A 15 -4.64 9.76 -17.63
N GLN A 16 -3.32 9.62 -17.62
CA GLN A 16 -2.59 8.98 -16.53
C GLN A 16 -1.90 10.03 -15.67
N ILE A 17 -2.05 9.91 -14.36
CA ILE A 17 -1.39 10.76 -13.38
C ILE A 17 -0.52 9.84 -12.51
N GLU A 18 0.78 10.10 -12.48
CA GLU A 18 1.74 9.39 -11.65
C GLU A 18 2.07 10.21 -10.41
N LEU A 19 1.83 9.64 -9.23
CA LEU A 19 2.23 10.24 -7.96
C LEU A 19 3.67 9.84 -7.67
N THR A 20 4.57 10.82 -7.64
CA THR A 20 6.02 10.57 -7.46
C THR A 20 6.52 10.84 -6.06
N LYS A 21 5.77 11.63 -5.26
CA LYS A 21 6.17 12.02 -3.90
C LYS A 21 5.64 11.03 -2.86
N ILE A 22 6.54 10.53 -2.04
CA ILE A 22 6.22 9.67 -0.89
C ILE A 22 6.06 10.57 0.34
N PHE A 23 4.89 10.49 1.00
CA PHE A 23 4.58 11.29 2.19
C PHE A 23 4.61 10.47 3.48
N ARG A 24 4.51 9.13 3.39
CA ARG A 24 4.43 8.26 4.56
C ARG A 24 5.78 8.06 5.23
N GLN A 25 6.82 7.85 4.45
CA GLN A 25 8.18 7.64 4.93
C GLN A 25 9.05 8.84 4.60
N SER A 26 9.92 9.24 5.54
CA SER A 26 10.92 10.30 5.36
C SER A 26 12.35 9.76 5.29
N ASP A 27 12.60 8.55 5.85
CA ASP A 27 13.91 7.92 5.81
C ASP A 27 14.22 7.38 4.40
N LYS A 28 15.28 7.94 3.81
CA LYS A 28 15.74 7.57 2.46
C LYS A 28 16.21 6.11 2.38
N LYS A 29 16.82 5.57 3.45
CA LYS A 29 17.30 4.18 3.48
C LYS A 29 16.11 3.21 3.45
N PHE A 30 15.10 3.47 4.26
CA PHE A 30 13.90 2.67 4.29
C PHE A 30 13.09 2.78 2.98
N ILE A 31 12.98 3.98 2.41
CA ILE A 31 12.35 4.18 1.10
C ILE A 31 13.09 3.38 0.00
N ASN A 32 14.43 3.40 0.01
CA ASN A 32 15.23 2.63 -0.95
C ASN A 32 15.01 1.13 -0.80
N LEU A 33 15.00 0.63 0.44
CA LEU A 33 14.71 -0.77 0.76
C LEU A 33 13.33 -1.20 0.25
N LEU A 34 12.29 -0.41 0.50
CA LEU A 34 10.94 -0.65 -0.02
C LEU A 34 10.90 -0.66 -1.56
N ASN A 35 11.66 0.24 -2.20
CA ASN A 35 11.76 0.26 -3.67
C ASN A 35 12.48 -0.99 -4.21
N LYS A 36 13.55 -1.48 -3.56
CA LYS A 36 14.20 -2.73 -3.92
C LYS A 36 13.23 -3.91 -3.85
N ILE A 37 12.41 -4.00 -2.78
CA ILE A 37 11.38 -5.03 -2.63
C ILE A 37 10.34 -4.91 -3.75
N ARG A 38 9.82 -3.70 -3.99
CA ARG A 38 8.81 -3.44 -5.03
C ARG A 38 9.30 -3.82 -6.42
N MET A 39 10.58 -3.66 -6.70
CA MET A 39 11.20 -3.92 -8.00
C MET A 39 11.83 -5.31 -8.09
N ASN A 40 11.66 -6.15 -7.06
CA ASN A 40 12.32 -7.47 -6.95
C ASN A 40 13.84 -7.42 -7.13
N LYS A 41 14.47 -6.39 -6.55
CA LYS A 41 15.92 -6.15 -6.59
C LYS A 41 16.57 -6.29 -5.22
N ILE A 42 15.89 -7.00 -4.30
CA ILE A 42 16.40 -7.19 -2.94
C ILE A 42 17.60 -8.13 -2.92
N GLU A 43 18.62 -7.78 -2.16
CA GLU A 43 19.84 -8.53 -1.93
C GLU A 43 19.84 -9.15 -0.53
N ASP A 44 20.77 -10.04 -0.25
CA ASP A 44 20.80 -10.75 1.04
C ASP A 44 21.10 -9.80 2.20
N GLU A 45 21.93 -8.76 1.99
CA GLU A 45 22.20 -7.71 2.97
C GLU A 45 20.94 -6.91 3.33
N ASP A 46 20.07 -6.64 2.35
CA ASP A 46 18.80 -5.97 2.60
C ASP A 46 17.87 -6.83 3.45
N LEU A 47 17.87 -8.16 3.23
CA LEU A 47 17.11 -9.11 4.05
C LEU A 47 17.66 -9.21 5.47
N GLU A 48 18.97 -9.16 5.65
CA GLU A 48 19.60 -9.11 6.98
C GLU A 48 19.14 -7.87 7.76
N ILE A 49 19.13 -6.70 7.11
CA ILE A 49 18.65 -5.46 7.74
C ILE A 49 17.20 -5.60 8.21
N LEU A 50 16.32 -6.15 7.36
CA LEU A 50 14.92 -6.41 7.71
C LEU A 50 14.80 -7.44 8.84
N ASN A 51 15.53 -8.54 8.76
CA ASN A 51 15.42 -9.66 9.68
C ASN A 51 16.00 -9.35 11.07
N LYS A 52 16.83 -8.31 11.23
CA LYS A 52 17.20 -7.75 12.55
C LYS A 52 15.97 -7.23 13.32
N ARG A 53 14.85 -7.00 12.64
CA ARG A 53 13.57 -6.59 13.25
C ARG A 53 12.72 -7.79 13.71
N THR A 54 13.25 -9.03 13.63
CA THR A 54 12.52 -10.22 14.10
C THR A 54 12.51 -10.26 15.62
N VAL A 55 11.31 -10.43 16.18
CA VAL A 55 11.04 -10.49 17.61
C VAL A 55 10.19 -11.70 17.97
N GLN A 56 10.21 -12.11 19.23
CA GLN A 56 9.27 -13.12 19.72
C GLN A 56 7.88 -12.50 19.93
N PRO A 57 6.78 -13.26 19.79
CA PRO A 57 5.42 -12.74 19.98
C PRO A 57 5.20 -12.06 21.35
N LYS A 58 5.90 -12.49 22.39
CA LYS A 58 5.83 -11.91 23.73
C LYS A 58 6.46 -10.51 23.84
N ASP A 59 7.36 -10.18 22.92
CA ASP A 59 8.12 -8.92 22.93
C ASP A 59 7.43 -7.85 22.05
N ILE A 60 6.25 -8.14 21.49
CA ILE A 60 5.46 -7.15 20.74
C ILE A 60 4.95 -6.11 21.73
N GLN A 61 5.23 -4.85 21.43
CA GLN A 61 4.73 -3.72 22.21
C GLN A 61 3.19 -3.73 22.27
N GLU A 62 2.60 -3.52 23.44
CA GLU A 62 1.17 -3.40 23.63
C GLU A 62 0.58 -2.30 22.73
N GLY A 63 -0.62 -2.52 22.21
CA GLY A 63 -1.25 -1.59 21.27
C GLY A 63 -0.79 -1.73 19.82
N THR A 64 0.25 -2.55 19.53
CA THR A 64 0.71 -2.80 18.16
C THR A 64 -0.28 -3.71 17.43
N ILE A 65 -0.59 -3.35 16.18
CA ILE A 65 -1.42 -4.19 15.29
C ILE A 65 -0.56 -5.20 14.53
N ILE A 66 -1.05 -6.44 14.41
CA ILE A 66 -0.41 -7.51 13.64
C ILE A 66 -1.02 -7.56 12.23
N LEU A 67 -0.20 -7.47 11.20
CA LEU A 67 -0.60 -7.68 9.82
C LEU A 67 -0.36 -9.14 9.44
N ALA A 68 -1.41 -9.82 8.99
CA ALA A 68 -1.33 -11.22 8.58
C ALA A 68 -1.86 -11.41 7.14
N PRO A 69 -1.43 -12.46 6.42
CA PRO A 69 -1.80 -12.65 5.02
C PRO A 69 -3.25 -13.06 4.83
N THR A 70 -3.85 -13.81 5.77
CA THR A 70 -5.18 -14.44 5.62
C THR A 70 -6.18 -13.99 6.69
N ASN A 71 -7.49 -14.02 6.35
CA ASN A 71 -8.54 -13.77 7.34
C ASN A 71 -8.53 -14.80 8.47
N ARG A 72 -8.28 -16.09 8.16
CA ARG A 72 -8.20 -17.16 9.15
C ARG A 72 -7.18 -16.82 10.25
N LYS A 73 -5.95 -16.47 9.85
CA LYS A 73 -4.89 -16.10 10.80
C LYS A 73 -5.27 -14.88 11.64
N VAL A 74 -5.90 -13.89 11.02
CA VAL A 74 -6.41 -12.69 11.72
C VAL A 74 -7.48 -13.05 12.75
N ASP A 75 -8.45 -13.88 12.36
CA ASP A 75 -9.51 -14.31 13.28
C ASP A 75 -8.93 -15.15 14.44
N ASP A 76 -7.97 -16.03 14.17
CA ASP A 76 -7.28 -16.83 15.20
C ASP A 76 -6.56 -15.92 16.22
N ILE A 77 -5.80 -14.92 15.76
CA ILE A 77 -5.10 -13.97 16.63
C ILE A 77 -6.10 -13.15 17.45
N ASN A 78 -7.12 -12.58 16.80
CA ASN A 78 -8.10 -11.73 17.47
C ASN A 78 -8.92 -12.52 18.51
N ASN A 79 -9.38 -13.71 18.18
CA ASN A 79 -10.16 -14.56 19.08
C ASN A 79 -9.32 -15.03 20.27
N THR A 80 -8.07 -15.45 20.02
CA THR A 80 -7.15 -15.88 21.10
C THR A 80 -6.91 -14.73 22.09
N ASN A 81 -6.66 -13.51 21.61
CA ASN A 81 -6.45 -12.38 22.51
C ASN A 81 -7.73 -11.96 23.23
N LEU A 82 -8.90 -12.00 22.57
CA LEU A 82 -10.17 -11.74 23.21
C LEU A 82 -10.47 -12.77 24.33
N TYR A 83 -10.14 -14.06 24.07
CA TYR A 83 -10.33 -15.14 25.05
C TYR A 83 -9.47 -14.94 26.31
N LYS A 84 -8.24 -14.46 26.17
CA LYS A 84 -7.31 -14.20 27.29
C LYS A 84 -7.79 -13.11 28.25
N LEU A 85 -8.70 -12.24 27.83
CA LEU A 85 -9.26 -11.23 28.72
C LEU A 85 -10.25 -11.89 29.69
N GLU A 86 -10.09 -11.63 30.99
CA GLU A 86 -10.89 -12.22 32.05
C GLU A 86 -12.18 -11.45 32.36
N THR A 87 -12.38 -10.29 31.68
CA THR A 87 -13.55 -9.44 31.87
C THR A 87 -14.82 -10.03 31.23
N PRO A 88 -16.03 -9.64 31.69
CA PRO A 88 -17.29 -10.12 31.13
C PRO A 88 -17.43 -9.89 29.64
N THR A 89 -18.07 -10.84 28.96
CA THR A 89 -18.34 -10.79 27.53
C THR A 89 -19.62 -10.03 27.24
N PHE A 90 -19.57 -9.11 26.27
CA PHE A 90 -20.72 -8.40 25.72
C PHE A 90 -20.88 -8.72 24.25
N THR A 91 -22.13 -8.98 23.83
CA THR A 91 -22.46 -9.26 22.44
C THR A 91 -23.41 -8.19 21.92
N TYR A 92 -23.04 -7.62 20.77
CA TYR A 92 -23.81 -6.56 20.10
C TYR A 92 -24.27 -7.06 18.73
N ASN A 93 -25.57 -7.16 18.53
CA ASN A 93 -26.15 -7.56 17.26
C ASN A 93 -26.54 -6.33 16.43
N ALA A 94 -26.28 -6.40 15.12
CA ALA A 94 -26.69 -5.39 14.16
C ALA A 94 -28.22 -5.39 13.99
N ILE A 95 -28.79 -4.22 13.78
CA ILE A 95 -30.15 -4.07 13.31
C ILE A 95 -30.11 -3.94 11.79
N ILE A 96 -30.65 -4.93 11.09
CA ILE A 96 -30.61 -5.02 9.63
C ILE A 96 -32.03 -4.91 9.09
N LYS A 97 -32.25 -3.98 8.16
CA LYS A 97 -33.53 -3.81 7.45
C LYS A 97 -33.28 -3.86 5.95
N GLY A 98 -34.22 -4.45 5.21
CA GLY A 98 -34.14 -4.57 3.76
C GLY A 98 -33.12 -5.62 3.28
N SER A 99 -32.61 -5.45 2.07
CA SER A 99 -31.79 -6.46 1.37
C SER A 99 -30.29 -6.23 1.57
N TRP A 100 -29.69 -6.98 2.49
CA TRP A 100 -28.23 -7.03 2.72
C TRP A 100 -27.73 -8.46 2.56
N LYS A 101 -26.70 -8.65 1.75
CA LYS A 101 -25.96 -9.93 1.70
C LYS A 101 -24.84 -9.90 2.75
N ASP A 102 -24.50 -11.05 3.33
CA ASP A 102 -23.46 -11.13 4.37
C ASP A 102 -22.11 -10.49 3.97
N LYS A 103 -21.74 -10.64 2.70
CA LYS A 103 -20.49 -10.06 2.15
C LYS A 103 -20.51 -8.52 2.03
N GLU A 104 -21.68 -7.91 2.13
CA GLU A 104 -21.88 -6.46 2.00
C GLU A 104 -21.92 -5.75 3.34
N HIS A 105 -21.92 -6.49 4.46
CA HIS A 105 -21.96 -5.90 5.79
C HIS A 105 -20.70 -5.04 6.04
N PRO A 106 -20.86 -3.76 6.45
CA PRO A 106 -19.73 -2.87 6.69
C PRO A 106 -18.85 -3.30 7.88
N VAL A 107 -19.48 -3.98 8.86
CA VAL A 107 -18.85 -4.61 10.03
C VAL A 107 -19.53 -5.96 10.30
N LYS A 108 -18.98 -6.76 11.23
CA LYS A 108 -19.60 -8.03 11.62
C LYS A 108 -21.05 -7.78 12.13
N LYS A 109 -21.99 -8.62 11.71
CA LYS A 109 -23.37 -8.63 12.17
C LYS A 109 -23.45 -8.81 13.69
N GLU A 110 -22.62 -9.71 14.21
CA GLU A 110 -22.42 -9.94 15.63
C GLU A 110 -21.01 -9.50 16.03
N ILE A 111 -20.91 -8.62 17.03
CA ILE A 111 -19.64 -8.15 17.58
C ILE A 111 -19.56 -8.61 19.04
N ILE A 112 -18.55 -9.44 19.35
CA ILE A 112 -18.25 -9.93 20.68
C ILE A 112 -17.08 -9.13 21.23
N LEU A 113 -17.24 -8.53 22.39
CA LEU A 113 -16.26 -7.64 23.02
C LEU A 113 -16.11 -7.94 24.51
N LYS A 114 -14.93 -7.55 25.02
CA LYS A 114 -14.61 -7.50 26.44
C LYS A 114 -13.91 -6.19 26.76
N VAL A 115 -14.01 -5.68 27.99
CA VAL A 115 -13.19 -4.54 28.44
C VAL A 115 -11.72 -4.93 28.33
N GLY A 116 -10.87 -4.04 27.85
CA GLY A 116 -9.46 -4.30 27.49
C GLY A 116 -9.27 -4.75 26.05
N ALA A 117 -10.33 -5.01 25.27
CA ALA A 117 -10.20 -5.42 23.89
C ALA A 117 -9.62 -4.29 23.01
N GLN A 118 -8.59 -4.62 22.23
CA GLN A 118 -8.05 -3.74 21.20
C GLN A 118 -8.97 -3.75 19.98
N ILE A 119 -9.39 -2.57 19.56
CA ILE A 119 -10.31 -2.39 18.43
C ILE A 119 -9.77 -1.40 17.41
N MET A 120 -10.34 -1.46 16.22
CA MET A 120 -10.18 -0.45 15.19
C MET A 120 -11.53 0.16 14.83
N ILE A 121 -11.58 1.47 14.78
CA ILE A 121 -12.75 2.21 14.30
C ILE A 121 -12.82 2.10 12.79
N THR A 122 -14.00 1.82 12.24
CA THR A 122 -14.21 1.54 10.81
C THR A 122 -14.91 2.67 10.06
N LYS A 123 -15.17 3.80 10.72
CA LYS A 123 -15.80 4.98 10.11
C LYS A 123 -15.19 6.26 10.69
N ASN A 124 -15.03 7.27 9.85
CA ASN A 124 -14.59 8.59 10.31
C ASN A 124 -15.59 9.19 11.28
N ASP A 125 -15.08 9.96 12.24
CA ASP A 125 -15.91 10.80 13.09
C ASP A 125 -16.65 11.84 12.25
N MET A 126 -17.85 12.18 12.68
CA MET A 126 -18.71 13.19 12.04
C MET A 126 -18.51 14.58 12.64
N ASP A 127 -17.89 14.67 13.83
CA ASP A 127 -17.63 15.93 14.51
C ASP A 127 -16.44 16.68 13.88
N ASP A 128 -16.39 17.97 14.07
CA ASP A 128 -15.28 18.84 13.68
C ASP A 128 -14.82 19.66 14.91
N PRO A 129 -13.55 19.51 15.35
CA PRO A 129 -12.50 18.65 14.79
C PRO A 129 -12.78 17.15 15.03
N LYS A 130 -12.37 16.33 14.08
CA LYS A 130 -12.51 14.87 14.16
C LYS A 130 -11.73 14.30 15.33
N ARG A 131 -12.39 13.53 16.18
CA ARG A 131 -11.80 12.80 17.30
C ARG A 131 -11.03 11.56 16.83
N TRP A 132 -11.44 10.95 15.72
CA TRP A 132 -10.81 9.79 15.07
C TRP A 132 -11.11 9.72 13.59
N VAL A 133 -10.35 8.90 12.90
CA VAL A 133 -10.56 8.54 11.48
C VAL A 133 -10.71 7.03 11.34
N ASN A 134 -11.22 6.57 10.20
CA ASN A 134 -11.24 5.15 9.86
C ASN A 134 -9.83 4.56 9.92
N GLY A 135 -9.67 3.46 10.66
CA GLY A 135 -8.37 2.84 10.91
C GLY A 135 -7.74 3.22 12.26
N THR A 136 -8.32 4.18 12.99
CA THR A 136 -7.83 4.53 14.33
C THR A 136 -7.98 3.35 15.28
N LEU A 137 -6.88 3.01 15.98
CA LEU A 137 -6.85 1.99 17.01
C LEU A 137 -7.27 2.57 18.36
N GLY A 138 -7.87 1.74 19.19
CA GLY A 138 -8.21 2.08 20.56
C GLY A 138 -8.42 0.84 21.43
N VAL A 139 -8.58 1.05 22.73
CA VAL A 139 -8.82 0.00 23.70
C VAL A 139 -10.15 0.24 24.38
N ILE A 140 -10.98 -0.79 24.51
CA ILE A 140 -12.26 -0.72 25.20
C ILE A 140 -12.03 -0.51 26.70
N THR A 141 -12.62 0.56 27.25
CA THR A 141 -12.53 0.87 28.69
C THR A 141 -13.85 0.62 29.43
N PHE A 142 -14.98 0.60 28.71
CA PHE A 142 -16.29 0.37 29.30
C PHE A 142 -17.25 -0.24 28.27
N LEU A 143 -18.05 -1.19 28.73
CA LEU A 143 -19.12 -1.82 27.94
C LEU A 143 -20.42 -1.88 28.76
N SER A 144 -21.52 -1.51 28.13
CA SER A 144 -22.90 -1.74 28.62
C SER A 144 -23.76 -2.13 27.41
N LYS A 145 -25.04 -2.42 27.64
CA LYS A 145 -26.00 -2.78 26.58
C LYS A 145 -26.02 -1.77 25.42
N ASP A 146 -25.93 -0.47 25.74
CA ASP A 146 -26.15 0.61 24.78
C ASP A 146 -24.94 1.55 24.62
N GLN A 147 -23.89 1.37 25.39
CA GLN A 147 -22.75 2.27 25.41
C GLN A 147 -21.42 1.50 25.36
N ILE A 148 -20.53 1.99 24.51
CA ILE A 148 -19.12 1.56 24.44
C ILE A 148 -18.25 2.79 24.68
N LYS A 149 -17.28 2.71 25.62
CA LYS A 149 -16.23 3.72 25.75
C LYS A 149 -14.90 3.15 25.31
N VAL A 150 -14.16 3.95 24.54
CA VAL A 150 -12.87 3.57 23.94
C VAL A 150 -11.82 4.61 24.30
N LYS A 151 -10.66 4.16 24.75
CA LYS A 151 -9.48 4.98 24.95
C LYS A 151 -8.71 5.07 23.63
N ILE A 152 -8.47 6.29 23.15
CA ILE A 152 -7.71 6.62 21.94
C ILE A 152 -6.71 7.71 22.33
N ASN A 153 -5.41 7.50 22.15
CA ASN A 153 -4.37 8.49 22.49
C ASN A 153 -4.59 9.13 23.87
N ASP A 154 -4.80 8.29 24.90
CA ASP A 154 -5.03 8.68 26.32
C ASP A 154 -6.34 9.43 26.61
N LYS A 155 -7.18 9.66 25.63
CA LYS A 155 -8.54 10.22 25.81
C LYS A 155 -9.61 9.14 25.68
N ILE A 156 -10.64 9.25 26.51
CA ILE A 156 -11.78 8.32 26.48
C ILE A 156 -12.96 8.96 25.74
N PHE A 157 -13.47 8.23 24.76
CA PHE A 157 -14.61 8.64 23.94
C PHE A 157 -15.75 7.64 24.02
N SER A 158 -16.98 8.13 24.00
CA SER A 158 -18.17 7.30 23.82
C SER A 158 -18.43 7.07 22.34
N LEU A 159 -18.63 5.80 21.96
CA LEU A 159 -19.01 5.40 20.63
C LEU A 159 -20.50 5.09 20.56
N GLY A 160 -21.18 5.69 19.58
CA GLY A 160 -22.55 5.38 19.21
C GLY A 160 -22.66 4.37 18.08
N LYS A 161 -23.82 3.74 17.95
CA LYS A 161 -24.14 2.94 16.76
C LYS A 161 -24.22 3.85 15.53
N THR A 162 -23.76 3.34 14.41
CA THR A 162 -23.77 4.02 13.13
C THR A 162 -24.74 3.33 12.18
N LYS A 163 -25.48 4.12 11.42
CA LYS A 163 -26.34 3.65 10.34
C LYS A 163 -25.59 3.72 9.02
N TRP A 164 -25.65 2.62 8.25
CA TRP A 164 -25.27 2.56 6.84
C TRP A 164 -26.50 2.28 6.01
N ASP A 165 -26.74 3.08 4.98
CA ASP A 165 -27.84 2.89 4.05
C ASP A 165 -27.30 2.28 2.75
N LYS A 166 -28.05 1.31 2.22
CA LYS A 166 -27.79 0.70 0.92
C LYS A 166 -28.71 1.32 -0.12
N TYR A 167 -28.12 1.78 -1.22
CA TYR A 167 -28.86 2.42 -2.31
C TYR A 167 -28.77 1.58 -3.59
N ASN A 168 -29.91 1.48 -4.29
CA ASN A 168 -29.93 1.12 -5.70
C ASN A 168 -29.93 2.37 -6.56
N TYR A 169 -29.09 2.37 -7.57
CA TYR A 169 -29.02 3.43 -8.57
C TYR A 169 -29.89 3.05 -9.75
N GLN A 170 -30.77 3.94 -10.16
CA GLN A 170 -31.65 3.79 -11.31
C GLN A 170 -31.46 4.96 -12.23
N PHE A 171 -31.43 4.71 -13.54
CA PHE A 171 -31.38 5.75 -14.54
C PHE A 171 -32.80 6.02 -15.04
N ILE A 172 -33.39 7.13 -14.63
CA ILE A 172 -34.76 7.52 -14.96
C ILE A 172 -34.72 8.93 -15.54
N ASN A 173 -35.36 9.13 -16.70
CA ASN A 173 -35.46 10.43 -17.37
C ASN A 173 -34.09 11.14 -17.53
N ASN A 174 -33.08 10.41 -18.02
CA ASN A 174 -31.70 10.89 -18.20
C ASN A 174 -31.01 11.38 -16.89
N LYS A 175 -31.52 11.00 -15.72
CA LYS A 175 -30.93 11.33 -14.43
C LYS A 175 -30.70 10.08 -13.60
N VAL A 176 -29.59 10.07 -12.87
CA VAL A 176 -29.35 9.02 -11.86
C VAL A 176 -30.19 9.33 -10.65
N SER A 177 -31.12 8.44 -10.29
CA SER A 177 -31.87 8.49 -9.06
C SER A 177 -31.41 7.38 -8.09
N THR A 178 -31.54 7.63 -6.80
CA THR A 178 -31.17 6.68 -5.75
C THR A 178 -32.38 6.27 -4.95
N LYS A 179 -32.54 4.96 -4.72
CA LYS A 179 -33.58 4.42 -3.83
C LYS A 179 -32.91 3.63 -2.72
N SER A 180 -33.20 4.00 -1.44
CA SER A 180 -32.73 3.20 -0.32
C SER A 180 -33.43 1.83 -0.34
N VAL A 181 -32.65 0.75 -0.30
CA VAL A 181 -33.13 -0.63 -0.33
C VAL A 181 -32.81 -1.41 0.93
N GLY A 182 -32.10 -0.78 1.87
CA GLY A 182 -31.82 -1.38 3.16
C GLY A 182 -30.99 -0.48 4.07
N SER A 183 -30.98 -0.79 5.35
CA SER A 183 -30.13 -0.15 6.33
C SER A 183 -29.48 -1.18 7.26
N PHE A 184 -28.29 -0.89 7.72
CA PHE A 184 -27.51 -1.68 8.66
C PHE A 184 -27.05 -0.77 9.80
N ILE A 185 -27.39 -1.11 11.06
CA ILE A 185 -27.06 -0.29 12.22
C ILE A 185 -26.23 -1.15 13.18
N GLN A 186 -25.02 -0.69 13.48
CA GLN A 186 -24.09 -1.37 14.40
C GLN A 186 -23.05 -0.37 14.92
N PHE A 187 -22.29 -0.75 15.94
CA PHE A 187 -21.10 -0.01 16.33
C PHE A 187 -20.03 -0.09 15.23
N PRO A 188 -19.41 1.05 14.86
CA PRO A 188 -18.45 1.11 13.74
C PRO A 188 -17.06 0.64 14.17
N ILE A 189 -16.93 -0.58 14.72
CA ILE A 189 -15.71 -1.13 15.25
C ILE A 189 -15.52 -2.60 14.88
N LYS A 190 -14.28 -3.06 14.95
CA LYS A 190 -13.88 -4.46 14.85
C LYS A 190 -12.72 -4.74 15.78
N LEU A 191 -12.54 -5.99 16.21
CA LEU A 191 -11.31 -6.41 16.89
C LEU A 191 -10.08 -6.12 16.03
N ALA A 192 -9.00 -5.69 16.64
CA ALA A 192 -7.83 -5.21 15.92
C ALA A 192 -6.48 -5.50 16.58
N TRP A 193 -6.32 -6.60 17.29
CA TRP A 193 -4.98 -7.13 17.54
C TRP A 193 -4.31 -7.56 16.24
N ALA A 194 -5.12 -8.04 15.26
CA ALA A 194 -4.65 -8.31 13.92
C ALA A 194 -5.63 -7.80 12.85
N THR A 195 -5.09 -7.53 11.66
CA THR A 195 -5.85 -7.27 10.43
C THR A 195 -5.13 -7.89 9.23
N THR A 196 -5.85 -8.09 8.11
CA THR A 196 -5.16 -8.58 6.92
C THR A 196 -4.32 -7.48 6.26
N ILE A 197 -3.21 -7.89 5.64
CA ILE A 197 -2.36 -7.01 4.84
C ILE A 197 -3.18 -6.24 3.79
N HIS A 198 -4.15 -6.89 3.15
CA HIS A 198 -5.04 -6.23 2.18
C HIS A 198 -5.90 -5.12 2.81
N LYS A 199 -6.52 -5.39 3.96
CA LYS A 199 -7.35 -4.39 4.66
C LYS A 199 -6.54 -3.26 5.29
N SER A 200 -5.23 -3.42 5.45
CA SER A 200 -4.33 -2.36 5.91
C SER A 200 -3.89 -1.41 4.79
N GLN A 201 -4.24 -1.70 3.53
CA GLN A 201 -3.94 -0.78 2.42
C GLN A 201 -4.59 0.59 2.68
N GLY A 202 -3.84 1.66 2.44
CA GLY A 202 -4.27 3.02 2.75
C GLY A 202 -4.00 3.46 4.19
N GLN A 203 -3.79 2.53 5.13
CA GLN A 203 -3.50 2.84 6.53
C GLN A 203 -1.99 3.07 6.74
N THR A 204 -1.66 3.75 7.83
CA THR A 204 -0.27 4.02 8.26
C THR A 204 -0.19 3.82 9.76
N PHE A 205 0.86 3.12 10.21
CA PHE A 205 1.09 2.82 11.62
C PHE A 205 2.47 3.32 12.05
N ASP A 206 2.57 3.81 13.28
CA ASP A 206 3.86 4.11 13.90
C ASP A 206 4.58 2.81 14.22
N ASN A 207 3.89 1.87 14.87
CA ASN A 207 4.36 0.52 15.18
C ASN A 207 3.44 -0.51 14.55
N VAL A 208 4.03 -1.52 13.90
CA VAL A 208 3.31 -2.61 13.24
C VAL A 208 4.10 -3.91 13.33
N SER A 209 3.43 -4.99 13.70
CA SER A 209 3.99 -6.33 13.65
C SER A 209 3.52 -7.04 12.38
N ILE A 210 4.40 -7.83 11.78
CA ILE A 210 4.10 -8.55 10.53
C ILE A 210 4.30 -10.04 10.77
N ASP A 211 3.22 -10.80 10.65
CA ASP A 211 3.22 -12.26 10.67
C ASP A 211 2.93 -12.75 9.25
N MET A 212 3.96 -13.17 8.54
CA MET A 212 3.79 -13.73 7.19
C MET A 212 3.26 -15.16 7.19
N ASP A 213 3.06 -15.77 8.38
CA ASP A 213 2.57 -17.14 8.55
C ASP A 213 3.42 -18.16 7.77
N THR A 214 2.89 -18.72 6.69
CA THR A 214 3.60 -19.65 5.79
C THR A 214 4.32 -18.94 4.64
N GLY A 215 4.24 -17.62 4.57
CA GLY A 215 4.82 -16.78 3.52
C GLY A 215 3.77 -15.96 2.76
N SER A 216 4.24 -15.13 1.84
CA SER A 216 3.36 -14.43 0.89
C SER A 216 2.76 -15.40 -0.11
N PHE A 217 1.52 -15.15 -0.51
CA PHE A 217 0.83 -15.89 -1.58
C PHE A 217 0.37 -14.97 -2.73
N ALA A 218 0.49 -13.68 -2.57
CA ALA A 218 0.08 -12.69 -3.57
C ALA A 218 1.22 -11.73 -3.94
N HIS A 219 1.22 -11.30 -5.20
CA HIS A 219 2.21 -10.35 -5.70
C HIS A 219 2.17 -9.04 -4.92
N GLY A 220 3.34 -8.55 -4.51
CA GLY A 220 3.50 -7.30 -3.76
C GLY A 220 3.01 -7.32 -2.32
N GLN A 221 2.57 -8.46 -1.78
CA GLN A 221 2.02 -8.56 -0.43
C GLN A 221 3.03 -8.15 0.64
N THR A 222 4.28 -8.62 0.55
CA THR A 222 5.38 -8.23 1.44
C THR A 222 5.64 -6.73 1.38
N TYR A 223 5.70 -6.15 0.18
CA TYR A 223 5.84 -4.70 0.01
C TYR A 223 4.69 -3.93 0.70
N VAL A 224 3.45 -4.37 0.49
CA VAL A 224 2.29 -3.74 1.13
C VAL A 224 2.41 -3.78 2.64
N ALA A 225 2.76 -4.93 3.23
CA ALA A 225 2.91 -5.08 4.68
C ALA A 225 3.97 -4.13 5.25
N LEU A 226 5.20 -4.18 4.72
CA LEU A 226 6.31 -3.37 5.18
C LEU A 226 6.07 -1.86 4.98
N SER A 227 5.44 -1.50 3.86
CA SER A 227 5.13 -0.10 3.54
C SER A 227 4.03 0.51 4.43
N ARG A 228 3.44 -0.24 5.38
CA ARG A 228 2.47 0.31 6.35
C ARG A 228 3.16 1.08 7.47
N ALA A 229 4.41 0.76 7.79
CA ALA A 229 5.19 1.49 8.79
C ALA A 229 5.68 2.85 8.29
N LYS A 230 5.81 3.81 9.19
CA LYS A 230 6.45 5.11 8.92
C LYS A 230 7.97 4.97 8.84
N THR A 231 8.56 4.15 9.70
CA THR A 231 10.01 3.92 9.80
C THR A 231 10.31 2.42 9.89
N ILE A 232 11.55 2.04 9.66
CA ILE A 232 11.98 0.65 9.79
C ILE A 232 11.98 0.20 11.26
N GLU A 233 12.24 1.13 12.18
CA GLU A 233 12.23 0.88 13.64
C GLU A 233 10.84 0.51 14.13
N GLY A 234 9.79 1.06 13.50
CA GLY A 234 8.40 0.73 13.82
C GLY A 234 7.94 -0.64 13.32
N ILE A 235 8.81 -1.40 12.65
CA ILE A 235 8.50 -2.76 12.19
C ILE A 235 8.98 -3.80 13.20
N SER A 236 8.11 -4.75 13.52
CA SER A 236 8.45 -6.01 14.18
C SER A 236 8.05 -7.18 13.27
N LEU A 237 8.97 -8.10 13.03
CA LEU A 237 8.70 -9.31 12.24
C LEU A 237 8.53 -10.49 13.20
N LEU A 238 7.48 -11.29 13.04
CA LEU A 238 7.29 -12.51 13.82
C LEU A 238 8.01 -13.72 13.21
N LYS A 239 8.45 -13.59 11.97
CA LYS A 239 9.29 -14.57 11.26
C LYS A 239 10.20 -13.83 10.28
N ASN A 240 11.38 -14.41 10.04
CA ASN A 240 12.29 -13.89 9.03
C ASN A 240 11.66 -13.91 7.63
N ILE A 241 11.80 -12.80 6.92
CA ILE A 241 11.42 -12.69 5.52
C ILE A 241 12.52 -13.34 4.67
N LYS A 242 12.10 -14.18 3.72
CA LYS A 242 12.98 -14.85 2.76
C LYS A 242 12.73 -14.30 1.36
N LYS A 243 13.68 -14.46 0.45
CA LYS A 243 13.52 -14.06 -0.97
C LYS A 243 12.23 -14.61 -1.59
N LYS A 244 11.85 -15.85 -1.28
CA LYS A 244 10.62 -16.49 -1.76
C LYS A 244 9.33 -15.79 -1.30
N ASP A 245 9.39 -15.00 -0.20
CA ASP A 245 8.24 -14.25 0.31
C ASP A 245 8.03 -12.93 -0.43
N ILE A 246 8.95 -12.57 -1.32
CA ILE A 246 8.86 -11.38 -2.17
C ILE A 246 8.38 -11.81 -3.55
N ILE A 247 7.08 -12.02 -3.64
CA ILE A 247 6.44 -12.46 -4.89
C ILE A 247 6.21 -11.25 -5.78
N PHE A 248 6.63 -11.41 -7.04
CA PHE A 248 6.63 -10.36 -8.03
C PHE A 248 6.01 -10.84 -9.35
N ASP A 249 5.34 -9.95 -10.09
CA ASP A 249 4.80 -10.25 -11.42
C ASP A 249 5.53 -9.44 -12.50
N HIS A 250 6.25 -10.13 -13.37
CA HIS A 250 7.03 -9.51 -14.46
C HIS A 250 6.19 -8.64 -15.39
N ARG A 251 4.92 -8.97 -15.60
CA ARG A 251 3.99 -8.19 -16.43
C ARG A 251 3.79 -6.78 -15.91
N VAL A 252 3.87 -6.59 -14.59
CA VAL A 252 3.78 -5.26 -13.96
C VAL A 252 5.03 -4.43 -14.29
N LEU A 253 6.22 -5.04 -14.27
CA LEU A 253 7.46 -4.35 -14.69
C LEU A 253 7.45 -3.99 -16.17
N GLU A 254 7.01 -4.90 -17.02
CA GLU A 254 6.90 -4.64 -18.46
C GLU A 254 5.95 -3.47 -18.72
N PHE A 255 4.80 -3.46 -18.07
CA PHE A 255 3.84 -2.38 -18.19
C PHE A 255 4.40 -1.04 -17.69
N ILE A 256 5.09 -1.01 -16.55
CA ILE A 256 5.75 0.19 -16.03
C ILE A 256 6.89 0.61 -16.96
N GLY A 257 7.69 -0.34 -17.46
CA GLY A 257 8.79 -0.09 -18.39
C GLY A 257 8.32 0.54 -19.69
N GLN A 258 7.28 0.00 -20.32
CA GLN A 258 6.67 0.55 -21.53
C GLN A 258 6.14 1.98 -21.34
N LYS A 259 5.58 2.27 -20.17
CA LYS A 259 5.09 3.62 -19.82
C LYS A 259 6.21 4.63 -19.63
N LEU A 260 7.27 4.25 -18.96
CA LEU A 260 8.45 5.11 -18.83
C LEU A 260 9.00 5.45 -20.22
N GLU A 261 9.10 4.46 -21.11
CA GLU A 261 9.54 4.65 -22.47
C GLU A 261 8.66 5.67 -23.23
N SER A 262 7.33 5.53 -23.19
CA SER A 262 6.39 6.44 -23.84
C SER A 262 6.45 7.87 -23.29
N LYS A 263 6.63 8.03 -21.99
CA LYS A 263 6.76 9.34 -21.33
C LYS A 263 8.05 10.06 -21.77
N TYR A 264 9.17 9.32 -21.78
CA TYR A 264 10.46 9.88 -22.19
C TYR A 264 10.53 10.24 -23.66
N ILE A 265 9.93 9.43 -24.54
CA ILE A 265 9.82 9.77 -25.97
C ILE A 265 9.04 11.07 -26.15
N LYS A 266 7.95 11.28 -25.40
CA LYS A 266 7.19 12.54 -25.45
C LYS A 266 7.98 13.74 -24.94
N GLU A 267 8.67 13.61 -23.79
CA GLU A 267 9.52 14.67 -23.23
C GLU A 267 10.68 15.04 -24.16
N ILE A 268 11.34 14.05 -24.79
CA ILE A 268 12.41 14.26 -25.75
C ILE A 268 11.86 14.93 -27.02
N THR A 269 10.68 14.52 -27.47
CA THR A 269 10.04 15.13 -28.67
C THR A 269 9.65 16.58 -28.40
N MET A 270 9.16 16.89 -27.20
CA MET A 270 8.88 18.29 -26.78
C MET A 270 10.17 19.09 -26.63
N ASN A 271 11.21 18.57 -25.98
CA ASN A 271 12.49 19.26 -25.85
C ASN A 271 13.19 19.46 -27.20
N ASN A 272 13.13 18.48 -28.10
CA ASN A 272 13.65 18.62 -29.44
C ASN A 272 12.87 19.65 -30.29
N LYS A 273 11.56 19.81 -30.07
CA LYS A 273 10.77 20.90 -30.68
C LYS A 273 11.15 22.28 -30.13
N ILE A 274 11.51 22.36 -28.85
CA ILE A 274 12.00 23.59 -28.21
C ILE A 274 13.42 23.93 -28.68
N ILE A 275 14.29 22.90 -28.78
CA ILE A 275 15.68 23.03 -29.25
C ILE A 275 15.70 23.40 -30.78
N LYS A 276 14.85 22.76 -31.59
CA LYS A 276 14.73 23.13 -33.01
C LYS A 276 14.21 24.55 -33.23
N LYS A 277 13.49 25.15 -32.28
CA LYS A 277 13.10 26.57 -32.30
C LYS A 277 14.24 27.51 -31.84
N LYS A 278 15.31 27.01 -31.22
CA LYS A 278 16.46 27.79 -30.73
C LYS A 278 17.76 27.56 -31.50
N SER A 279 17.86 26.55 -32.37
CA SER A 279 19.09 26.22 -33.10
C SER A 279 18.96 26.23 -34.61
N THR A 280 18.57 27.38 -35.16
CA THR A 280 19.04 27.77 -36.49
C THR A 280 20.31 28.61 -36.33
N LYS A 281 21.36 28.04 -35.76
CA LYS A 281 22.78 28.48 -35.95
C LYS A 281 23.70 27.63 -35.11
N VAL A 282 24.59 26.96 -35.79
CA VAL A 282 25.98 26.60 -35.52
C VAL A 282 26.30 25.14 -35.86
N LEU A 283 27.26 25.06 -36.76
CA LEU A 283 27.79 23.90 -37.45
C LEU A 283 28.60 22.91 -36.58
N LYS A 284 28.56 21.67 -37.08
CA LYS A 284 29.52 20.57 -37.18
C LYS A 284 30.88 20.70 -36.46
N ASN A 285 31.21 19.64 -35.66
CA ASN A 285 32.44 18.88 -35.82
C ASN A 285 32.32 17.46 -35.27
N LYS A 286 32.73 16.49 -36.08
CA LYS A 286 32.87 15.07 -35.77
C LYS A 286 34.27 14.82 -35.21
N THR A 287 34.40 13.97 -34.18
CA THR A 287 35.52 13.05 -34.02
C THR A 287 35.09 11.77 -33.30
N SER A 288 35.60 10.68 -33.73
CA SER A 288 35.36 9.27 -33.53
C SER A 288 35.78 8.73 -32.14
N GLU A 289 35.24 7.55 -31.86
CA GLU A 289 35.60 6.52 -30.90
C GLU A 289 34.83 6.45 -29.60
N SER A 290 33.58 6.11 -29.72
CA SER A 290 32.84 5.18 -28.82
C SER A 290 31.45 4.97 -29.43
N ASP A 291 30.94 3.75 -29.33
CA ASP A 291 29.54 3.39 -29.73
C ASP A 291 28.45 4.18 -29.01
N TRP A 292 28.84 5.19 -28.22
CA TRP A 292 28.00 6.02 -27.41
C TRP A 292 28.13 7.51 -27.75
N THR A 293 27.04 8.15 -28.05
CA THR A 293 26.97 9.61 -28.25
C THR A 293 26.80 10.34 -26.91
N LYS A 294 27.26 11.59 -26.82
CA LYS A 294 26.99 12.44 -25.64
C LYS A 294 25.50 12.53 -25.27
N SER A 295 24.64 12.46 -26.28
CA SER A 295 23.18 12.47 -26.07
C SER A 295 22.69 11.18 -25.40
N GLU A 296 23.25 10.02 -25.81
CA GLU A 296 22.96 8.71 -25.19
C GLU A 296 23.50 8.64 -23.78
N ASP A 297 24.70 9.17 -23.52
CA ASP A 297 25.29 9.26 -22.19
C ASP A 297 24.43 10.08 -21.22
N ASN A 298 24.01 11.27 -21.64
CA ASN A 298 23.15 12.10 -20.83
C ASN A 298 21.78 11.45 -20.58
N LYS A 299 21.25 10.76 -21.59
CA LYS A 299 20.01 10.00 -21.51
C LYS A 299 20.17 8.82 -20.57
N LEU A 300 21.27 8.07 -20.67
CA LEU A 300 21.57 6.95 -19.78
C LEU A 300 21.68 7.40 -18.32
N LEU A 301 22.46 8.45 -18.04
CA LEU A 301 22.62 8.99 -16.68
C LEU A 301 21.30 9.48 -16.09
N ALA A 302 20.51 10.22 -16.85
CA ALA A 302 19.21 10.72 -16.41
C ALA A 302 18.25 9.59 -16.07
N LEU A 303 18.21 8.53 -16.88
CA LEU A 303 17.37 7.36 -16.68
C LEU A 303 17.88 6.50 -15.52
N TYR A 304 19.20 6.31 -15.41
CA TYR A 304 19.83 5.54 -14.34
C TYR A 304 19.62 6.20 -12.97
N LYS A 305 19.81 7.52 -12.83
CA LYS A 305 19.52 8.29 -11.61
C LYS A 305 18.05 8.21 -11.18
N ARG A 306 17.16 7.89 -12.11
CA ARG A 306 15.72 7.69 -11.85
C ARG A 306 15.36 6.23 -11.59
N ASN A 307 16.35 5.36 -11.37
CA ASN A 307 16.19 3.92 -11.11
C ASN A 307 15.41 3.16 -12.20
N VAL A 308 15.56 3.56 -13.47
CA VAL A 308 14.96 2.82 -14.59
C VAL A 308 15.67 1.46 -14.73
N PRO A 309 14.92 0.34 -14.77
CA PRO A 309 15.50 -0.99 -14.88
C PRO A 309 16.41 -1.16 -16.10
N GLU A 310 17.52 -1.91 -15.95
CA GLU A 310 18.54 -2.10 -17.02
C GLU A 310 17.95 -2.67 -18.32
N PHE A 311 16.96 -3.58 -18.23
CA PHE A 311 16.30 -4.11 -19.42
C PHE A 311 15.49 -3.04 -20.18
N ALA A 312 14.90 -2.08 -19.45
CA ALA A 312 14.22 -0.94 -20.08
C ALA A 312 15.23 0.04 -20.69
N LEU A 313 16.36 0.28 -20.00
CA LEU A 313 17.49 1.05 -20.55
C LEU A 313 18.03 0.42 -21.83
N SER A 314 18.18 -0.92 -21.86
CA SER A 314 18.60 -1.68 -23.02
C SER A 314 17.68 -1.45 -24.23
N LYS A 315 16.38 -1.53 -24.04
CA LYS A 315 15.39 -1.26 -25.10
C LYS A 315 15.38 0.21 -25.55
N ILE A 316 15.40 1.15 -24.59
CA ILE A 316 15.34 2.60 -24.87
C ILE A 316 16.57 3.08 -25.66
N LEU A 317 17.76 2.57 -25.32
CA LEU A 317 19.02 2.98 -25.91
C LEU A 317 19.47 2.07 -27.06
N LYS A 318 18.73 0.99 -27.31
CA LYS A 318 19.06 -0.07 -28.31
C LYS A 318 20.48 -0.62 -28.13
N LYS A 319 20.89 -0.80 -26.87
CA LYS A 319 22.19 -1.33 -26.45
C LYS A 319 21.96 -2.57 -25.60
N SER A 320 22.92 -3.50 -25.59
CA SER A 320 22.83 -4.66 -24.72
C SER A 320 22.92 -4.27 -23.23
N ILE A 321 22.41 -5.13 -22.33
CA ILE A 321 22.48 -4.89 -20.89
C ILE A 321 23.94 -4.77 -20.42
N SER A 322 24.86 -5.55 -21.00
CA SER A 322 26.30 -5.44 -20.69
C SER A 322 26.87 -4.10 -21.09
N GLN A 323 26.56 -3.60 -22.28
CA GLN A 323 26.99 -2.26 -22.73
C GLN A 323 26.42 -1.15 -21.83
N ILE A 324 25.19 -1.29 -21.38
CA ILE A 324 24.57 -0.35 -20.43
C ILE A 324 25.34 -0.33 -19.10
N ARG A 325 25.63 -1.50 -18.53
CA ARG A 325 26.37 -1.63 -17.26
C ARG A 325 27.78 -1.04 -17.35
N GLU A 326 28.52 -1.40 -18.37
CA GLU A 326 29.87 -0.88 -18.60
C GLU A 326 29.86 0.65 -18.75
N ARG A 327 28.92 1.19 -19.53
CA ARG A 327 28.83 2.64 -19.75
C ARG A 327 28.46 3.40 -18.50
N VAL A 328 27.53 2.88 -17.68
CA VAL A 328 27.18 3.46 -16.37
C VAL A 328 28.42 3.53 -15.48
N ILE A 329 29.23 2.45 -15.40
CA ILE A 329 30.46 2.43 -14.59
C ILE A 329 31.44 3.53 -15.05
N ILE A 330 31.60 3.71 -16.36
CA ILE A 330 32.45 4.75 -16.92
C ILE A 330 31.95 6.15 -16.58
N LEU A 331 30.66 6.39 -16.69
CA LEU A 331 30.05 7.70 -16.47
C LEU A 331 29.95 8.08 -14.97
N MET A 332 29.92 7.08 -14.08
CA MET A 332 29.87 7.31 -12.63
C MET A 332 31.27 7.49 -11.99
N LYS A 333 32.36 7.19 -12.75
CA LYS A 333 33.75 7.43 -12.33
C LYS A 333 34.29 8.82 -12.74
N LYS A 334 33.55 9.56 -13.54
CA LYS A 334 33.81 10.96 -13.89
C LYS A 334 32.96 11.88 -13.03
#